data_ac9216cdfecd799038bdc2e85718fb9e
#
_entry.id   ac9216cdfecd799038bdc2e85718fb9e
#
_cell.length_a   1.000
_cell.length_b   1.000
_cell.length_c   1.000
_cell.angle_alpha   90.00
_cell.angle_beta   90.00
_cell.angle_gamma   90.00
#
_symmetry.space_group_name_H-M   'P 1'
#
loop_
_entity.id
_entity.type
_entity.pdbx_description
1 polymer ?
#
loop_
_entity_poly.entity_id
_entity_poly.type
_entity_poly.pdbx_seq_one_letter_code
_entity_poly.pdbx_strand_id
1 'polypeptide(L)'
;YYLHNAVGDVFYIGKSKNIQGRVRTHLTGTDRKSQKIQKKLHKVNFETTGSELIALLKEQLEIKKNQPQINKDGRNRLYPIGIRIDQEAPYHQLIMEQVRNSREYLVVFKNSRIAKDVMNQWIKDYKLCHMHSSLQDSDGACFAYKEDQCMGACLGEENTLSYNERLRPLKNKNNYPHDDFLMIGNGR
;
A
#
# COMPACT_ATOMS: atom_id res chain seq x y z
N TYR A 1 -7.03 -21.84 1.16
CA TYR A 1 -6.62 -23.04 1.88
C TYR A 1 -5.49 -22.75 2.83
N TYR A 2 -5.44 -23.53 3.89
CA TYR A 2 -4.49 -23.40 4.99
C TYR A 2 -3.75 -24.71 5.18
N LEU A 3 -2.42 -24.67 5.25
CA LEU A 3 -1.59 -25.82 5.53
C LEU A 3 -1.10 -25.77 6.98
N HIS A 4 -1.38 -26.83 7.72
CA HIS A 4 -1.05 -26.94 9.14
C HIS A 4 0.08 -27.95 9.37
N ASN A 5 0.92 -27.64 10.36
CA ASN A 5 1.93 -28.57 10.87
C ASN A 5 1.31 -29.58 11.86
N ALA A 6 2.12 -30.48 12.40
CA ALA A 6 1.69 -31.52 13.34
C ALA A 6 1.15 -30.95 14.67
N VAL A 7 1.56 -29.72 15.05
CA VAL A 7 1.11 -29.05 16.27
C VAL A 7 -0.20 -28.30 16.05
N GLY A 8 -0.65 -28.14 14.79
CA GLY A 8 -1.87 -27.44 14.41
C GLY A 8 -1.67 -26.01 13.92
N ASP A 9 -0.43 -25.47 13.95
CA ASP A 9 -0.16 -24.10 13.48
C ASP A 9 -0.30 -23.97 11.98
N VAL A 10 -0.86 -22.86 11.52
CA VAL A 10 -0.91 -22.50 10.10
C VAL A 10 0.47 -21.99 9.67
N PHE A 11 1.17 -22.73 8.82
CA PHE A 11 2.49 -22.36 8.33
C PHE A 11 2.52 -21.86 6.87
N TYR A 12 1.42 -22.10 6.12
CA TYR A 12 1.22 -21.60 4.77
C TYR A 12 -0.27 -21.37 4.48
N ILE A 13 -0.57 -20.27 3.78
CA ILE A 13 -1.90 -19.91 3.28
C ILE A 13 -1.80 -19.68 1.78
N GLY A 14 -2.84 -20.07 1.02
CA GLY A 14 -2.87 -19.84 -0.41
C GLY A 14 -4.28 -19.85 -0.99
N LYS A 15 -4.42 -19.30 -2.22
CA LYS A 15 -5.64 -19.40 -3.02
C LYS A 15 -5.48 -20.33 -4.19
N SER A 16 -6.55 -20.98 -4.61
CA SER A 16 -6.58 -21.80 -5.83
C SER A 16 -8.01 -22.04 -6.28
N LYS A 17 -8.25 -22.07 -7.60
CA LYS A 17 -9.50 -22.58 -8.18
C LYS A 17 -9.59 -24.12 -8.08
N ASN A 18 -8.44 -24.80 -7.99
CA ASN A 18 -8.33 -26.26 -7.80
C ASN A 18 -7.35 -26.54 -6.65
N ILE A 19 -7.90 -26.65 -5.43
CA ILE A 19 -7.11 -26.84 -4.22
C ILE A 19 -6.37 -28.17 -4.25
N GLN A 20 -7.04 -29.25 -4.70
CA GLN A 20 -6.42 -30.59 -4.79
C GLN A 20 -5.20 -30.60 -5.71
N GLY A 21 -5.34 -30.04 -6.92
CA GLY A 21 -4.24 -29.91 -7.87
C GLY A 21 -3.10 -29.06 -7.30
N ARG A 22 -3.44 -27.96 -6.62
CA ARG A 22 -2.45 -27.06 -6.02
C ARG A 22 -1.68 -27.70 -4.87
N VAL A 23 -2.36 -28.42 -3.99
CA VAL A 23 -1.71 -29.17 -2.90
C VAL A 23 -0.82 -30.28 -3.47
N ARG A 24 -1.29 -31.02 -4.49
CA ARG A 24 -0.48 -32.03 -5.20
C ARG A 24 0.81 -31.41 -5.76
N THR A 25 0.72 -30.25 -6.41
CA THR A 25 1.91 -29.52 -6.91
C THR A 25 2.91 -29.21 -5.79
N HIS A 26 2.43 -28.82 -4.61
CA HIS A 26 3.32 -28.61 -3.46
C HIS A 26 3.95 -29.91 -2.97
N LEU A 27 3.23 -31.03 -3.00
CA LEU A 27 3.73 -32.33 -2.54
C LEU A 27 4.69 -33.01 -3.53
N THR A 28 4.61 -32.69 -4.82
CA THR A 28 5.47 -33.30 -5.87
C THR A 28 6.55 -32.33 -6.37
N GLY A 29 6.46 -31.03 -6.01
CA GLY A 29 7.41 -30.00 -6.44
C GLY A 29 8.80 -30.20 -5.82
N THR A 30 9.84 -29.89 -6.61
CA THR A 30 11.25 -29.97 -6.20
C THR A 30 11.84 -28.62 -5.79
N ASP A 31 11.07 -27.55 -5.94
CA ASP A 31 11.49 -26.21 -5.54
C ASP A 31 11.60 -26.07 -4.00
N ARG A 32 12.39 -25.10 -3.56
CA ARG A 32 12.70 -24.87 -2.13
C ARG A 32 11.45 -24.63 -1.26
N LYS A 33 10.38 -24.06 -1.84
CA LYS A 33 9.12 -23.82 -1.14
C LYS A 33 8.36 -25.14 -0.96
N SER A 34 8.23 -25.91 -2.03
CA SER A 34 7.57 -27.23 -2.02
C SER A 34 8.24 -28.17 -1.03
N GLN A 35 9.57 -28.26 -1.04
CA GLN A 35 10.33 -29.06 -0.06
C GLN A 35 10.06 -28.67 1.40
N LYS A 36 9.92 -27.36 1.68
CA LYS A 36 9.57 -26.90 3.04
C LYS A 36 8.13 -27.26 3.42
N ILE A 37 7.21 -27.23 2.46
CA ILE A 37 5.82 -27.64 2.68
C ILE A 37 5.75 -29.12 2.96
N GLN A 38 6.40 -29.95 2.13
CA GLN A 38 6.44 -31.43 2.29
C GLN A 38 6.91 -31.84 3.69
N LYS A 39 7.95 -31.19 4.21
CA LYS A 39 8.50 -31.50 5.54
C LYS A 39 7.59 -31.17 6.72
N LYS A 40 6.64 -30.25 6.53
CA LYS A 40 5.82 -29.70 7.62
C LYS A 40 4.35 -30.04 7.52
N LEU A 41 3.86 -30.43 6.33
CA LEU A 41 2.44 -30.64 6.09
C LEU A 41 1.90 -31.82 6.86
N HIS A 42 0.92 -31.56 7.72
CA HIS A 42 0.17 -32.57 8.45
C HIS A 42 -1.32 -32.54 8.09
N LYS A 43 -1.92 -31.34 7.94
CA LYS A 43 -3.34 -31.16 7.67
C LYS A 43 -3.58 -30.02 6.68
N VAL A 44 -4.62 -30.18 5.85
CA VAL A 44 -5.10 -29.14 4.93
C VAL A 44 -6.52 -28.76 5.33
N ASN A 45 -6.77 -27.48 5.58
CA ASN A 45 -8.10 -26.91 5.70
C ASN A 45 -8.35 -25.99 4.51
N PHE A 46 -9.61 -25.81 4.15
CA PHE A 46 -9.97 -24.87 3.09
C PHE A 46 -11.33 -24.23 3.35
N GLU A 47 -11.55 -23.12 2.68
CA GLU A 47 -12.81 -22.42 2.63
C GLU A 47 -13.08 -22.01 1.19
N THR A 48 -14.32 -22.16 0.74
CA THR A 48 -14.75 -21.72 -0.58
C THR A 48 -15.23 -20.29 -0.53
N THR A 49 -14.85 -19.50 -1.55
CA THR A 49 -15.26 -18.09 -1.72
C THR A 49 -16.02 -17.95 -3.02
N GLY A 50 -16.96 -17.01 -3.08
CA GLY A 50 -17.83 -16.83 -4.26
C GLY A 50 -17.09 -16.33 -5.51
N SER A 51 -15.88 -15.76 -5.38
CA SER A 51 -15.11 -15.26 -6.52
C SER A 51 -13.60 -15.32 -6.26
N GLU A 52 -12.81 -15.22 -7.35
CA GLU A 52 -11.35 -15.16 -7.26
C GLU A 52 -10.86 -13.90 -6.54
N LEU A 53 -11.56 -12.77 -6.70
CA LEU A 53 -11.24 -11.53 -6.01
C LEU A 53 -11.39 -11.69 -4.49
N ILE A 54 -12.52 -12.25 -4.04
CA ILE A 54 -12.75 -12.53 -2.62
C ILE A 54 -11.70 -13.50 -2.07
N ALA A 55 -11.35 -14.55 -2.83
CA ALA A 55 -10.27 -15.47 -2.44
C ALA A 55 -8.93 -14.77 -2.27
N LEU A 56 -8.59 -13.83 -3.16
CA LEU A 56 -7.36 -13.06 -3.10
C LEU A 56 -7.33 -12.13 -1.89
N LEU A 57 -8.40 -11.36 -1.65
CA LEU A 57 -8.51 -10.46 -0.50
C LEU A 57 -8.44 -11.24 0.82
N LYS A 58 -9.14 -12.37 0.90
CA LYS A 58 -9.10 -13.25 2.07
C LYS A 58 -7.72 -13.84 2.31
N GLU A 59 -7.04 -14.34 1.27
CA GLU A 59 -5.65 -14.82 1.37
C GLU A 59 -4.74 -13.74 1.99
N GLN A 60 -4.83 -12.50 1.50
CA GLN A 60 -4.02 -11.39 2.00
C GLN A 60 -4.31 -11.05 3.47
N LEU A 61 -5.59 -11.01 3.85
CA LEU A 61 -6.01 -10.75 5.23
C LEU A 61 -5.52 -11.87 6.17
N GLU A 62 -5.71 -13.12 5.78
CA GLU A 62 -5.32 -14.28 6.58
C GLU A 62 -3.79 -14.40 6.71
N ILE A 63 -3.01 -14.08 5.66
CA ILE A 63 -1.55 -14.02 5.74
C ILE A 63 -1.10 -12.93 6.72
N LYS A 64 -1.73 -11.75 6.69
CA LYS A 64 -1.43 -10.66 7.63
C LYS A 64 -1.76 -11.03 9.06
N LYS A 65 -2.90 -11.70 9.29
CA LYS A 65 -3.37 -12.12 10.61
C LYS A 65 -2.50 -13.22 11.21
N ASN A 66 -2.24 -14.27 10.45
CA ASN A 66 -1.58 -15.49 10.94
C ASN A 66 -0.05 -15.46 10.78
N GLN A 67 0.52 -14.55 9.98
CA GLN A 67 1.96 -14.42 9.73
C GLN A 67 2.66 -15.76 9.43
N PRO A 68 2.15 -16.60 8.50
CA PRO A 68 2.61 -17.97 8.31
C PRO A 68 4.06 -18.01 7.81
N GLN A 69 4.84 -19.00 8.26
CA GLN A 69 6.30 -19.07 8.07
C GLN A 69 6.76 -19.07 6.60
N ILE A 70 5.96 -19.65 5.69
CA ILE A 70 6.34 -19.84 4.28
C ILE A 70 5.85 -18.71 3.37
N ASN A 71 4.83 -17.94 3.75
CA ASN A 71 4.30 -16.82 2.96
C ASN A 71 5.17 -15.56 3.08
N LYS A 72 6.43 -15.61 2.64
CA LYS A 72 7.35 -14.47 2.78
C LYS A 72 6.84 -13.21 2.07
N ASP A 73 6.36 -13.36 0.83
CA ASP A 73 5.91 -12.23 0.01
C ASP A 73 4.60 -11.63 0.51
N GLY A 74 3.71 -12.43 1.08
CA GLY A 74 2.44 -11.97 1.64
C GLY A 74 2.55 -11.32 3.02
N ARG A 75 3.71 -11.45 3.71
CA ARG A 75 3.99 -10.75 4.96
C ARG A 75 4.41 -9.32 4.74
N ASN A 76 5.12 -9.06 3.64
CA ASN A 76 5.50 -7.73 3.25
C ASN A 76 4.26 -6.97 2.80
N ARG A 77 4.20 -5.68 3.11
CA ARG A 77 3.12 -4.84 2.64
C ARG A 77 3.13 -4.81 1.12
N LEU A 78 1.99 -5.09 0.48
CA LEU A 78 1.82 -4.96 -0.96
C LEU A 78 2.05 -3.50 -1.42
N TYR A 79 1.76 -2.57 -0.51
CA TYR A 79 1.88 -1.13 -0.72
C TYR A 79 2.76 -0.54 0.38
N PRO A 80 4.11 -0.66 0.26
CA PRO A 80 5.03 -0.26 1.31
C PRO A 80 5.25 1.26 1.39
N ILE A 81 4.86 2.02 0.38
CA ILE A 81 5.07 3.46 0.30
C ILE A 81 3.73 4.19 0.47
N GLY A 82 3.68 5.17 1.36
CA GLY A 82 2.51 6.00 1.60
C GLY A 82 2.82 7.47 1.42
N ILE A 83 1.82 8.24 0.98
CA ILE A 83 1.85 9.70 0.99
C ILE A 83 0.87 10.19 2.06
N ARG A 84 1.32 11.05 2.93
CA ARG A 84 0.53 11.72 3.97
C ARG A 84 0.73 13.22 3.95
N ILE A 85 -0.18 13.94 4.58
CA ILE A 85 0.00 15.36 4.90
C ILE A 85 0.51 15.45 6.34
N ASP A 86 1.65 16.09 6.52
CA ASP A 86 2.17 16.49 7.81
C ASP A 86 1.71 17.92 8.12
N GLN A 87 1.13 18.10 9.30
CA GLN A 87 0.53 19.39 9.71
C GLN A 87 1.29 20.05 10.87
N GLU A 88 2.43 19.48 11.26
CA GLU A 88 3.23 20.01 12.37
C GLU A 88 3.91 21.34 12.04
N ALA A 89 4.30 21.52 10.77
CA ALA A 89 4.91 22.77 10.30
C ALA A 89 3.85 23.81 9.87
N PRO A 90 4.15 25.11 9.91
CA PRO A 90 3.25 26.18 9.45
C PRO A 90 2.77 25.98 8.02
N TYR A 91 3.67 25.64 7.10
CA TYR A 91 3.32 25.10 5.78
C TYR A 91 3.19 23.58 5.89
N HIS A 92 1.99 23.07 5.68
CA HIS A 92 1.75 21.62 5.69
C HIS A 92 2.59 20.94 4.60
N GLN A 93 3.11 19.77 4.91
CA GLN A 93 4.03 19.04 4.02
C GLN A 93 3.40 17.78 3.45
N LEU A 94 3.63 17.52 2.17
CA LEU A 94 3.39 16.21 1.57
C LEU A 94 4.61 15.31 1.82
N ILE A 95 4.46 14.29 2.63
CA ILE A 95 5.54 13.36 2.96
C ILE A 95 5.29 12.01 2.31
N MET A 96 6.29 11.55 1.55
CA MET A 96 6.36 10.19 1.02
C MET A 96 7.30 9.37 1.90
N GLU A 97 6.79 8.32 2.53
CA GLU A 97 7.58 7.46 3.43
C GLU A 97 7.16 5.99 3.36
N GLN A 98 7.91 5.13 4.03
CA GLN A 98 7.49 3.75 4.25
C GLN A 98 6.27 3.72 5.18
N VAL A 99 5.23 2.96 4.78
CA VAL A 99 3.97 2.85 5.53
C VAL A 99 4.21 2.25 6.90
N ARG A 100 3.76 2.94 7.96
CA ARG A 100 3.76 2.52 9.37
C ARG A 100 2.34 2.37 9.88
N ASN A 101 2.09 1.39 10.75
CA ASN A 101 0.73 1.14 11.28
C ASN A 101 0.18 2.27 12.15
N SER A 102 1.05 3.10 12.72
CA SER A 102 0.70 4.19 13.63
C SER A 102 0.37 5.51 12.91
N ARG A 103 0.34 5.53 11.58
CA ARG A 103 0.12 6.75 10.79
C ARG A 103 -0.96 6.56 9.75
N GLU A 104 -1.72 7.63 9.51
CA GLU A 104 -2.70 7.70 8.43
C GLU A 104 -2.04 8.19 7.14
N TYR A 105 -2.49 7.64 6.01
CA TYR A 105 -1.99 7.99 4.69
C TYR A 105 -3.14 8.36 3.76
N LEU A 106 -2.94 9.38 2.94
CA LEU A 106 -3.88 9.73 1.88
C LEU A 106 -4.04 8.58 0.87
N VAL A 107 -2.91 7.98 0.51
CA VAL A 107 -2.85 6.87 -0.46
C VAL A 107 -1.57 6.08 -0.24
N VAL A 108 -1.60 4.79 -0.60
CA VAL A 108 -0.45 3.89 -0.52
C VAL A 108 -0.12 3.29 -1.88
N PHE A 109 1.16 3.03 -2.13
CA PHE A 109 1.68 2.62 -3.43
C PHE A 109 2.57 1.39 -3.33
N LYS A 110 2.62 0.63 -4.43
CA LYS A 110 3.45 -0.57 -4.57
C LYS A 110 4.95 -0.24 -4.54
N ASN A 111 5.34 0.91 -5.05
CA ASN A 111 6.73 1.35 -5.08
C ASN A 111 6.84 2.88 -5.06
N SER A 112 8.04 3.39 -4.74
CA SER A 112 8.32 4.81 -4.64
C SER A 112 8.24 5.56 -5.98
N ARG A 113 8.46 4.88 -7.11
CA ARG A 113 8.39 5.52 -8.44
C ARG A 113 6.97 6.00 -8.71
N ILE A 114 5.99 5.10 -8.59
CA ILE A 114 4.56 5.45 -8.79
C ILE A 114 4.12 6.52 -7.80
N ALA A 115 4.53 6.41 -6.53
CA ALA A 115 4.23 7.41 -5.51
C ALA A 115 4.78 8.80 -5.89
N LYS A 116 6.02 8.84 -6.39
CA LYS A 116 6.68 10.06 -6.84
C LYS A 116 5.98 10.71 -8.02
N ASP A 117 5.57 9.90 -9.01
CA ASP A 117 4.85 10.37 -10.19
C ASP A 117 3.50 11.01 -9.79
N VAL A 118 2.74 10.37 -8.90
CA VAL A 118 1.49 10.91 -8.38
C VAL A 118 1.72 12.18 -7.56
N MET A 119 2.76 12.21 -6.73
CA MET A 119 3.09 13.38 -5.91
C MET A 119 3.50 14.58 -6.78
N ASN A 120 4.29 14.37 -7.82
CA ASN A 120 4.63 15.40 -8.81
C ASN A 120 3.37 15.93 -9.53
N GLN A 121 2.45 15.04 -9.89
CA GLN A 121 1.18 15.47 -10.49
C GLN A 121 0.36 16.32 -9.53
N TRP A 122 0.26 15.96 -8.25
CA TRP A 122 -0.43 16.79 -7.26
C TRP A 122 0.23 18.14 -7.04
N ILE A 123 1.57 18.17 -7.01
CA ILE A 123 2.31 19.45 -6.89
C ILE A 123 1.93 20.38 -8.02
N LYS A 124 1.89 19.87 -9.25
CA LYS A 124 1.50 20.63 -10.43
C LYS A 124 0.03 21.06 -10.39
N ASP A 125 -0.90 20.12 -10.14
CA ASP A 125 -2.34 20.36 -10.19
C ASP A 125 -2.80 21.38 -9.12
N TYR A 126 -2.18 21.31 -7.94
CA TYR A 126 -2.52 22.19 -6.80
C TYR A 126 -1.51 23.30 -6.56
N LYS A 127 -0.56 23.52 -7.48
CA LYS A 127 0.50 24.54 -7.37
C LYS A 127 1.24 24.49 -6.04
N LEU A 128 1.60 23.30 -5.58
CA LEU A 128 2.28 23.08 -4.31
C LEU A 128 3.79 23.31 -4.44
N CYS A 129 4.46 23.44 -3.31
CA CYS A 129 5.89 23.66 -3.25
C CYS A 129 6.67 22.33 -3.19
N HIS A 130 7.69 22.14 -4.01
CA HIS A 130 8.55 20.97 -3.99
C HIS A 130 9.32 20.81 -2.67
N MET A 131 9.71 21.92 -2.03
CA MET A 131 10.40 21.87 -0.74
C MET A 131 9.48 21.41 0.39
N HIS A 132 8.20 21.78 0.35
CA HIS A 132 7.19 21.28 1.31
C HIS A 132 6.58 19.93 0.90
N SER A 133 7.20 19.23 -0.04
CA SER A 133 6.72 17.92 -0.53
C SER A 133 7.75 16.79 -0.43
N SER A 134 8.84 16.98 0.34
CA SER A 134 9.91 15.98 0.49
C SER A 134 10.54 15.49 -0.82
N LEU A 135 10.36 16.25 -1.93
CA LEU A 135 10.92 15.89 -3.24
C LEU A 135 12.18 16.66 -3.57
N GLN A 136 12.37 17.80 -2.94
CA GLN A 136 13.52 18.66 -3.14
C GLN A 136 13.97 19.20 -1.79
N ASP A 137 15.28 19.21 -1.58
CA ASP A 137 15.97 19.89 -0.52
C ASP A 137 16.96 20.85 -1.19
N SER A 138 16.76 22.17 -1.04
CA SER A 138 17.61 23.18 -1.65
C SER A 138 17.57 24.49 -0.86
N ASP A 139 18.66 25.21 -0.89
CA ASP A 139 18.72 26.59 -0.38
C ASP A 139 18.12 27.53 -1.42
N GLY A 140 16.98 28.16 -1.12
CA GLY A 140 16.33 29.15 -1.97
C GLY A 140 15.10 28.62 -2.73
N ALA A 141 14.79 29.22 -3.88
CA ALA A 141 13.59 28.92 -4.64
C ALA A 141 13.55 27.50 -5.16
N CYS A 142 12.42 26.81 -4.95
CA CYS A 142 12.20 25.45 -5.46
C CYS A 142 12.06 25.43 -6.99
N PHE A 143 12.20 24.24 -7.58
CA PHE A 143 12.05 24.07 -9.02
C PHE A 143 10.67 24.53 -9.52
N ALA A 144 9.60 24.18 -8.80
CA ALA A 144 8.24 24.57 -9.18
C ALA A 144 8.03 26.11 -9.18
N TYR A 145 8.74 26.84 -8.32
CA TYR A 145 8.70 28.32 -8.32
C TYR A 145 9.36 28.89 -9.58
N LYS A 146 10.51 28.34 -9.99
CA LYS A 146 11.22 28.76 -11.19
C LYS A 146 10.44 28.52 -12.49
N GLU A 147 9.51 27.58 -12.46
CA GLU A 147 8.64 27.20 -13.58
C GLU A 147 7.21 27.81 -13.44
N ASP A 148 7.02 28.82 -12.60
CA ASP A 148 5.72 29.46 -12.32
C ASP A 148 4.62 28.50 -11.86
N GLN A 149 5.01 27.38 -11.26
CA GLN A 149 4.11 26.32 -10.76
C GLN A 149 3.92 26.35 -9.23
N CYS A 150 4.61 27.25 -8.52
CA CYS A 150 4.52 27.46 -7.08
C CYS A 150 4.36 28.96 -6.78
N MET A 151 3.60 29.30 -5.75
CA MET A 151 3.32 30.67 -5.35
C MET A 151 4.32 31.24 -4.33
N GLY A 152 5.53 30.68 -4.23
CA GLY A 152 6.60 31.21 -3.38
C GLY A 152 6.54 30.76 -1.92
N ALA A 153 5.83 29.68 -1.57
CA ALA A 153 5.80 29.18 -0.19
C ALA A 153 7.20 28.89 0.39
N CYS A 154 8.15 28.42 -0.44
CA CYS A 154 9.54 28.20 -0.03
C CYS A 154 10.33 29.49 0.24
N LEU A 155 9.86 30.63 -0.25
CA LEU A 155 10.46 31.95 -0.06
C LEU A 155 9.70 32.79 0.97
N GLY A 156 8.59 32.27 1.53
CA GLY A 156 7.72 32.99 2.45
C GLY A 156 6.86 34.07 1.76
N GLU A 157 6.77 34.08 0.44
CA GLU A 157 5.96 35.02 -0.33
C GLU A 157 4.47 34.66 -0.30
N GLU A 158 4.16 33.38 -0.12
CA GLU A 158 2.79 32.92 0.00
C GLU A 158 2.35 32.76 1.45
N ASN A 159 1.11 33.17 1.75
CA ASN A 159 0.52 32.99 3.06
C ASN A 159 0.27 31.49 3.37
N THR A 160 0.60 31.07 4.60
CA THR A 160 0.45 29.67 5.06
C THR A 160 -0.99 29.15 4.96
N LEU A 161 -1.99 29.99 5.25
CA LEU A 161 -3.39 29.57 5.16
C LEU A 161 -3.79 29.28 3.71
N SER A 162 -3.41 30.17 2.78
CA SER A 162 -3.65 30.00 1.34
C SER A 162 -2.99 28.71 0.81
N TYR A 163 -1.73 28.46 1.20
CA TYR A 163 -1.02 27.25 0.84
C TYR A 163 -1.72 25.98 1.37
N ASN A 164 -2.06 25.98 2.67
CA ASN A 164 -2.65 24.82 3.33
C ASN A 164 -4.06 24.50 2.80
N GLU A 165 -4.84 25.51 2.40
CA GLU A 165 -6.15 25.30 1.78
C GLU A 165 -6.05 24.55 0.44
N ARG A 166 -4.96 24.70 -0.31
CA ARG A 166 -4.75 23.93 -1.55
C ARG A 166 -4.46 22.44 -1.33
N LEU A 167 -4.05 22.06 -0.12
CA LEU A 167 -3.89 20.65 0.26
C LEU A 167 -5.22 19.99 0.70
N ARG A 168 -6.25 20.79 1.02
CA ARG A 168 -7.54 20.28 1.50
C ARG A 168 -8.24 19.33 0.53
N PRO A 169 -8.28 19.57 -0.80
CA PRO A 169 -8.88 18.62 -1.73
C PRO A 169 -8.25 17.25 -1.73
N LEU A 170 -6.94 17.14 -1.40
CA LEU A 170 -6.25 15.87 -1.32
C LEU A 170 -6.76 14.99 -0.17
N LYS A 171 -7.18 15.58 0.95
CA LYS A 171 -7.79 14.87 2.07
C LYS A 171 -9.17 14.31 1.69
N ASN A 172 -9.93 15.03 0.90
CA ASN A 172 -11.30 14.68 0.55
C ASN A 172 -11.39 13.68 -0.61
N LYS A 173 -10.34 13.52 -1.41
CA LYS A 173 -10.32 12.60 -2.57
C LYS A 173 -10.57 11.14 -2.20
N ASN A 174 -10.27 10.76 -0.97
CA ASN A 174 -10.42 9.39 -0.48
C ASN A 174 -11.49 9.25 0.61
N ASN A 175 -12.26 10.29 0.89
CA ASN A 175 -13.43 10.18 1.77
C ASN A 175 -14.56 9.52 0.99
N TYR A 176 -14.61 8.19 1.05
CA TYR A 176 -15.83 7.47 0.71
C TYR A 176 -16.88 7.76 1.79
N PRO A 177 -18.15 7.92 1.42
CA PRO A 177 -19.22 8.32 2.36
C PRO A 177 -19.52 7.26 3.43
N HIS A 178 -18.88 6.09 3.37
CA HIS A 178 -19.05 4.98 4.32
C HIS A 178 -17.68 4.34 4.62
N ASP A 179 -17.51 3.85 5.85
CA ASP A 179 -16.29 3.13 6.29
C ASP A 179 -16.09 1.82 5.53
N ASP A 180 -17.17 1.23 5.01
CA ASP A 180 -17.17 0.04 4.16
C ASP A 180 -17.67 0.36 2.76
N PHE A 181 -16.95 -0.08 1.73
CA PHE A 181 -17.40 0.00 0.34
C PHE A 181 -17.15 -1.31 -0.40
N LEU A 182 -18.07 -1.64 -1.29
CA LEU A 182 -17.96 -2.77 -2.20
C LEU A 182 -17.59 -2.28 -3.60
N MET A 183 -16.42 -2.69 -4.10
CA MET A 183 -16.05 -2.46 -5.49
C MET A 183 -16.59 -3.58 -6.36
N ILE A 184 -17.62 -3.27 -7.17
CA ILE A 184 -18.18 -4.21 -8.17
C ILE A 184 -17.53 -3.87 -9.50
N GLY A 185 -16.61 -4.70 -9.96
CA GLY A 185 -16.01 -4.62 -11.29
C GLY A 185 -16.66 -5.64 -12.23
N ASN A 186 -17.03 -5.22 -13.45
CA ASN A 186 -17.31 -6.18 -14.51
C ASN A 186 -15.99 -6.88 -14.85
N GLY A 187 -15.84 -8.12 -14.42
CA GLY A 187 -14.70 -8.95 -14.76
C GLY A 187 -14.62 -9.17 -16.26
N ARG A 188 -13.69 -8.53 -16.92
CA ARG A 188 -13.11 -8.93 -18.20
C ARG A 188 -11.64 -9.23 -17.98
#